data_1bf83154490cb5bf78290e7db699fc13
#
_entry.id   1bf83154490cb5bf78290e7db699fc13
#
_cell.length_a   1.000
_cell.length_b   1.000
_cell.length_c   1.000
_cell.angle_alpha   90.00
_cell.angle_beta   90.00
_cell.angle_gamma   90.00
#
_symmetry.space_group_name_H-M   'P 1'
#
loop_
_entity.id
_entity.type
_entity.pdbx_description
1 polymer ?
#
loop_
_entity_poly.entity_id
_entity_poly.type
_entity_poly.pdbx_seq_one_letter_code
_entity_poly.pdbx_strand_id
1 'polypeptide(L)'
;ENGITIPQALVNKASIFFTVAHKFGSLSKILSILSYYEINLAKIQSMPIVGKDWEYMFYVDVEINDYEMYKRSLEAIGPFTPSLGILGEYRKGESVIE
;
A
#
# COMPACT_ATOMS: atom_id res chain seq x y z
N GLU A 1 22.23 -4.50 -6.78
CA GLU A 1 22.13 -4.55 -6.21
C GLU A 1 22.69 -4.29 -5.30
N ASN A 2 22.92 -3.86 -4.92
CA ASN A 2 23.49 -3.69 -4.11
C ASN A 2 23.21 -4.21 -3.14
N GLY A 3 23.00 -4.88 -3.16
CA GLY A 3 23.16 -5.50 -2.29
C GLY A 3 22.33 -6.18 -1.38
N ILE A 4 21.65 -5.52 -0.65
CA ILE A 4 20.89 -6.16 0.39
C ILE A 4 19.47 -6.36 -0.07
N THR A 5 19.04 -7.61 -0.11
CA THR A 5 17.68 -7.95 -0.48
C THR A 5 17.02 -8.63 0.69
N ILE A 6 15.91 -8.09 1.12
CA ILE A 6 15.14 -8.71 2.19
C ILE A 6 14.30 -9.84 1.59
N PRO A 7 14.47 -11.07 2.06
CA PRO A 7 13.63 -12.15 1.56
C PRO A 7 12.15 -11.83 1.76
N GLN A 8 11.35 -12.20 0.79
CA GLN A 8 9.93 -11.89 0.84
C GLN A 8 9.27 -12.42 2.10
N ALA A 9 9.71 -13.58 2.56
CA ALA A 9 9.12 -14.18 3.75
C ALA A 9 9.35 -13.33 5.01
N LEU A 10 10.33 -12.42 4.97
CA LEU A 10 10.66 -11.59 6.13
C LEU A 10 10.08 -10.19 6.03
N VAL A 11 9.47 -9.84 4.89
CA VAL A 11 8.86 -8.53 4.73
C VAL A 11 7.58 -8.48 5.55
N ASN A 12 7.50 -7.54 6.47
CA ASN A 12 6.29 -7.41 7.28
C ASN A 12 5.80 -5.98 7.36
N LYS A 13 6.34 -5.09 6.55
CA LYS A 13 5.89 -3.71 6.47
C LYS A 13 6.13 -3.19 5.07
N ALA A 14 5.23 -2.37 4.59
CA ALA A 14 5.37 -1.77 3.28
C ALA A 14 4.78 -0.37 3.27
N SER A 15 5.32 0.46 2.38
CA SER A 15 4.75 1.77 2.08
C SER A 15 4.29 1.72 0.64
N ILE A 16 3.03 2.01 0.42
CA ILE A 16 2.46 1.98 -0.92
C ILE A 16 1.75 3.30 -1.18
N PHE A 17 1.51 3.58 -2.45
CA PHE A 17 0.66 4.69 -2.81
C PHE A 17 -0.37 4.21 -3.83
N PHE A 18 -1.50 4.89 -3.85
CA PHE A 18 -2.50 4.64 -4.88
C PHE A 18 -3.33 5.91 -5.07
N THR A 19 -3.94 6.01 -6.23
CA THR A 19 -4.81 7.14 -6.52
C THR A 19 -6.26 6.68 -6.50
N VAL A 20 -7.14 7.60 -6.16
CA VAL A 20 -8.57 7.32 -6.08
C VAL A 20 -9.30 8.46 -6.75
N ALA A 21 -10.23 8.13 -7.63
CA ALA A 21 -11.12 9.13 -8.19
C ALA A 21 -12.12 9.56 -7.12
N HIS A 22 -12.65 10.77 -7.29
CA HIS A 22 -13.62 11.30 -6.34
C HIS A 22 -14.97 10.60 -6.57
N LYS A 23 -15.09 9.44 -5.97
CA LYS A 23 -16.32 8.66 -6.00
C LYS A 23 -16.61 8.15 -4.62
N PHE A 24 -17.85 8.22 -4.22
CA PHE A 24 -18.23 7.65 -2.95
C PHE A 24 -17.91 6.17 -2.94
N GLY A 25 -17.31 5.72 -1.88
CA GLY A 25 -17.07 4.32 -1.67
C GLY A 25 -15.79 3.79 -2.28
N SER A 26 -15.10 4.56 -3.13
CA SER A 26 -13.86 4.05 -3.71
C SER A 26 -12.81 3.77 -2.67
N LEU A 27 -12.52 4.75 -1.82
CA LEU A 27 -11.53 4.54 -0.77
C LEU A 27 -12.01 3.49 0.22
N SER A 28 -13.28 3.55 0.59
CA SER A 28 -13.86 2.60 1.53
C SER A 28 -13.71 1.17 1.00
N LYS A 29 -13.94 0.97 -0.29
CA LYS A 29 -13.80 -0.34 -0.89
C LYS A 29 -12.36 -0.82 -0.83
N ILE A 30 -11.41 0.05 -1.13
CA ILE A 30 -9.99 -0.30 -1.08
C ILE A 30 -9.60 -0.68 0.35
N LEU A 31 -10.01 0.12 1.33
CA LEU A 31 -9.69 -0.17 2.71
C LEU A 31 -10.32 -1.47 3.17
N SER A 32 -11.53 -1.77 2.72
CA SER A 32 -12.19 -3.02 3.06
C SER A 32 -11.44 -4.21 2.50
N ILE A 33 -10.94 -4.09 1.27
CA ILE A 33 -10.18 -5.17 0.66
C ILE A 33 -8.90 -5.41 1.44
N LEU A 34 -8.19 -4.35 1.80
CA LEU A 34 -6.97 -4.49 2.57
C LEU A 34 -7.24 -5.18 3.89
N SER A 35 -8.34 -4.81 4.55
CA SER A 35 -8.71 -5.43 5.80
C SER A 35 -9.06 -6.91 5.61
N TYR A 36 -9.72 -7.24 4.52
CA TYR A 36 -10.07 -8.63 4.22
C TYR A 36 -8.81 -9.51 4.14
N TYR A 37 -7.75 -8.96 3.59
CA TYR A 37 -6.50 -9.70 3.48
C TYR A 37 -5.61 -9.52 4.70
N GLU A 38 -6.18 -9.02 5.79
CA GLU A 38 -5.48 -8.87 7.07
C GLU A 38 -4.28 -7.93 6.98
N ILE A 39 -4.40 -6.94 6.13
CA ILE A 39 -3.38 -5.90 6.03
C ILE A 39 -3.74 -4.81 7.02
N ASN A 40 -2.85 -4.55 7.95
CA ASN A 40 -3.08 -3.57 8.99
C ASN A 40 -2.53 -2.22 8.56
N LEU A 41 -3.39 -1.20 8.55
CA LEU A 41 -2.97 0.14 8.17
C LEU A 41 -2.33 0.83 9.38
N ALA A 42 -1.07 1.16 9.26
CA ALA A 42 -0.36 1.86 10.32
C ALA A 42 -0.44 3.37 10.15
N LYS A 43 -0.56 3.84 8.91
CA LYS A 43 -0.59 5.26 8.64
C LYS A 43 -1.22 5.48 7.28
N ILE A 44 -1.97 6.56 7.15
CA ILE A 44 -2.54 6.94 5.86
C ILE A 44 -2.46 8.46 5.73
N GLN A 45 -2.10 8.92 4.56
CA GLN A 45 -1.97 10.34 4.26
C GLN A 45 -2.51 10.59 2.87
N SER A 46 -3.31 11.62 2.71
CA SER A 46 -3.90 11.93 1.42
C SER A 46 -3.40 13.26 0.91
N MET A 47 -3.30 13.37 -0.41
CA MET A 47 -2.90 14.60 -1.07
C MET A 47 -3.70 14.75 -2.35
N PRO A 48 -4.19 15.97 -2.64
CA PRO A 48 -4.85 16.20 -3.91
C PRO A 48 -3.83 16.15 -5.04
N ILE A 49 -4.28 15.72 -6.21
CA ILE A 49 -3.43 15.70 -7.38
C ILE A 49 -3.60 17.02 -8.12
N VAL A 50 -2.49 17.73 -8.32
CA VAL A 50 -2.52 19.02 -8.99
C VAL A 50 -3.03 18.82 -10.42
N GLY A 51 -4.02 19.63 -10.80
CA GLY A 51 -4.58 19.55 -12.14
C GLY A 51 -5.67 18.52 -12.30
N LYS A 52 -5.99 17.80 -11.24
CA LYS A 52 -7.03 16.77 -11.29
C LYS A 52 -7.99 17.00 -10.14
N ASP A 53 -9.10 17.67 -10.43
CA ASP A 53 -10.01 18.13 -9.39
C ASP A 53 -10.62 17.01 -8.56
N TRP A 54 -10.75 15.84 -9.17
CA TRP A 54 -11.52 14.78 -8.55
C TRP A 54 -10.69 13.54 -8.27
N GLU A 55 -9.37 13.71 -8.15
CA GLU A 55 -8.48 12.60 -7.85
C GLU A 55 -7.57 12.95 -6.69
N TYR A 56 -7.32 11.95 -5.86
CA TYR A 56 -6.46 12.09 -4.69
C TYR A 56 -5.44 10.96 -4.69
N MET A 57 -4.26 11.26 -4.20
CA MET A 57 -3.23 10.26 -3.99
C MET A 57 -3.14 9.95 -2.51
N PHE A 58 -3.08 8.68 -2.20
CA PHE A 58 -2.95 8.23 -0.82
C PHE A 58 -1.63 7.52 -0.64
N TYR A 59 -0.94 7.87 0.43
CA TYR A 59 0.27 7.19 0.86
C TYR A 59 -0.08 6.42 2.11
N VAL A 60 0.20 5.12 2.11
CA VAL A 60 -0.25 4.24 3.17
C VAL A 60 0.90 3.38 3.63
N ASP A 61 1.12 3.34 4.95
CA ASP A 61 2.05 2.39 5.55
C ASP A 61 1.21 1.23 6.08
N VAL A 62 1.59 0.03 5.70
CA VAL A 62 0.85 -1.16 6.10
C VAL A 62 1.76 -2.13 6.81
N GLU A 63 1.18 -2.90 7.72
CA GLU A 63 1.85 -4.00 8.41
C GLU A 63 1.31 -5.29 7.83
N ILE A 64 2.21 -6.21 7.54
CA ILE A 64 1.93 -7.41 6.79
C ILE A 64 2.15 -8.63 7.66
N ASN A 65 1.14 -9.49 7.76
CA ASN A 65 1.28 -10.75 8.46
C ASN A 65 1.75 -11.86 7.54
N ASP A 66 1.36 -11.77 6.28
CA ASP A 66 1.66 -12.81 5.31
C ASP A 66 1.92 -12.12 3.98
N TYR A 67 3.12 -12.27 3.46
CA TYR A 67 3.50 -11.60 2.23
C TYR A 67 2.60 -11.99 1.06
N GLU A 68 2.18 -13.24 1.01
CA GLU A 68 1.29 -13.69 -0.05
C GLU A 68 -0.04 -12.95 -0.02
N MET A 69 -0.60 -12.79 1.17
CA MET A 69 -1.84 -12.04 1.32
C MET A 69 -1.66 -10.58 0.92
N TYR A 70 -0.52 -10.02 1.27
CA TYR A 70 -0.18 -8.66 0.88
C TYR A 70 -0.20 -8.52 -0.64
N LYS A 71 0.47 -9.42 -1.34
CA LYS A 71 0.51 -9.34 -2.80
C LYS A 71 -0.88 -9.51 -3.40
N ARG A 72 -1.67 -10.41 -2.83
CA ARG A 72 -3.03 -10.61 -3.31
C ARG A 72 -3.90 -9.39 -3.09
N SER A 73 -3.70 -8.70 -1.96
CA SER A 73 -4.47 -7.50 -1.68
C SER A 73 -4.17 -6.41 -2.70
N LEU A 74 -2.90 -6.28 -3.10
CA LEU A 74 -2.53 -5.29 -4.10
C LEU A 74 -3.19 -5.60 -5.44
N GLU A 75 -3.24 -6.88 -5.81
CA GLU A 75 -3.92 -7.27 -7.03
C GLU A 75 -5.41 -7.00 -6.95
N ALA A 76 -5.98 -7.19 -5.77
CA ALA A 76 -7.41 -7.00 -5.59
C ALA A 76 -7.82 -5.54 -5.66
N ILE A 77 -6.98 -4.63 -5.18
CA ILE A 77 -7.34 -3.21 -5.22
C ILE A 77 -6.99 -2.57 -6.57
N GLY A 78 -6.15 -3.23 -7.37
CA GLY A 78 -5.72 -2.66 -8.64
C GLY A 78 -6.85 -2.14 -9.51
N PRO A 79 -7.95 -2.91 -9.73
CA PRO A 79 -9.05 -2.44 -10.56
C PRO A 79 -9.76 -1.19 -10.03
N PHE A 80 -9.59 -0.87 -8.75
CA PHE A 80 -10.28 0.25 -8.14
C PHE A 80 -9.41 1.49 -8.04
N THR A 81 -8.18 1.44 -8.52
CA THR A 81 -7.27 2.57 -8.46
C THR A 81 -6.58 2.73 -9.80
N PRO A 82 -6.61 3.95 -10.36
CA PRO A 82 -5.92 4.20 -11.64
C PRO A 82 -4.41 4.01 -11.55
N SER A 83 -3.82 4.26 -10.38
CA SER A 83 -2.38 4.12 -10.21
C SER A 83 -2.10 3.50 -8.85
N LEU A 84 -1.18 2.57 -8.84
CA LEU A 84 -0.80 1.88 -7.62
C LEU A 84 0.70 1.59 -7.71
N GLY A 85 1.42 1.89 -6.64
CA GLY A 85 2.83 1.60 -6.62
C GLY A 85 3.32 1.27 -5.23
N ILE A 86 4.45 0.60 -5.17
CA ILE A 86 5.09 0.24 -3.93
C ILE A 86 6.29 1.16 -3.74
N LEU A 87 6.30 1.92 -2.66
CA LEU A 87 7.41 2.80 -2.34
C LEU A 87 8.54 2.07 -1.65
N GLY A 88 8.22 1.04 -0.87
CA GLY A 88 9.22 0.26 -0.22
C GLY A 88 8.60 -0.89 0.55
N GLU A 89 9.40 -1.92 0.75
CA GLU A 89 9.00 -3.08 1.55
C GLU A 89 10.08 -3.30 2.58
N TYR A 90 9.69 -3.49 3.84
CA TYR A 90 10.63 -3.50 4.94
C TYR A 90 10.38 -4.65 5.89
N ARG A 91 11.37 -4.89 6.71
CA ARG A 91 11.23 -5.77 7.85
C ARG A 91 11.14 -4.89 9.08
N LYS A 92 9.97 -4.89 9.70
CA LYS A 92 9.73 -4.05 10.87
C LYS A 92 10.67 -4.46 11.99
N GLY A 93 11.24 -3.47 12.66
CA GLY A 93 12.14 -3.72 13.77
C GLY A 93 13.57 -3.88 13.36
N GLU A 94 13.86 -3.88 12.07
CA GLU A 94 15.22 -3.94 11.56
C GLU A 94 15.70 -2.57 11.19
N SER A 95 16.90 -2.27 11.58
CA SER A 95 17.54 -1.05 11.13
C SER A 95 18.14 -1.36 9.79
N VAL A 96 17.60 -0.83 8.86
CA VAL A 96 18.07 -1.14 7.55
C VAL A 96 19.26 -0.33 7.20
N ILE A 97 19.65 -0.26 7.00
CA ILE A 97 20.32 0.45 6.67
C ILE A 97 20.70 0.62 5.97
N GLU A 98 20.34 0.61 6.05
CA GLU A 98 20.50 0.70 5.62
C GLU A 98 20.75 0.87 5.23
#